data_f25c8adf480196e7d6b5457abc6ab5d2
#
_entry.id   f25c8adf480196e7d6b5457abc6ab5d2
#
_cell.length_a   1.000
_cell.length_b   1.000
_cell.length_c   1.000
_cell.angle_alpha   90.00
_cell.angle_beta   90.00
_cell.angle_gamma   90.00
#
_symmetry.space_group_name_H-M   'P 1'
#
loop_
_entity.id
_entity.type
_entity.pdbx_description
1 polymer ?
#
loop_
_entity_poly.entity_id
_entity_poly.type
_entity_poly.pdbx_seq_one_letter_code
_entity_poly.pdbx_strand_id
1 'polypeptide(L)'
;MRYFSKDNKKKKFFITFVASNTKKRRMHPIIHIENGVTRHPSYRMKEPVSFCLMPGEHIALVGPNGGGKSRLVDILTGRWPLLMNEVKYHFPSSDSGLVSDHIRYITFRDSYGDADGSYYYQQRWNSQDMETTPLVGELLPEAKDEAWKERLFSLFGMETLLDKHIVLLSSGELRKFQLVKALMNRPDVLILDNPFIGLDSSARSLLTDLLTTLIANTHLQVMLMLSREEEIPGFITHVVRVEGLVCGEKQAAFCHSDDRREEESRKHKVDAPEILRYALDDNVGKDDNHGEDENAPEIIRLNKVSIRYGERIILDGLDWVVRKGEKWALTGENGSGKSTLLSLICADNPQSYACDIALFGRKRGTGESIWEIKKHIGYVSPEMHRAYLKNLPAIDIVASGLHDSVGLYVRPKPGDKEVCGHWMEVFGIGALKERSFLQLSSGEQRLVLLARAFVKEPDLLILDEPLHGLDTPNREKVRGIIDSYCRQAGKTLIMVSHYKEEFPPCITHRIYLKKNHNCPPCEGGQGDVP
;
A
#
# COMPACT_ATOMS: atom_id res chain seq x y z
N MET A 1 -44.93 -31.69 77.06
CA MET A 1 -45.59 -31.92 75.74
C MET A 1 -45.15 -30.82 74.81
N ARG A 2 -44.27 -31.16 73.87
CA ARG A 2 -44.40 -31.07 72.37
C ARG A 2 -44.99 -29.73 71.93
N TYR A 3 -44.25 -28.92 71.12
CA TYR A 3 -44.01 -29.10 69.68
C TYR A 3 -42.90 -28.21 69.18
N PHE A 4 -42.13 -28.75 68.23
CA PHE A 4 -41.10 -28.12 67.39
C PHE A 4 -41.65 -27.02 66.51
N SER A 5 -40.96 -25.89 66.33
CA SER A 5 -41.03 -25.08 65.13
C SER A 5 -39.63 -24.61 64.74
N LYS A 6 -39.24 -24.98 63.55
CA LYS A 6 -37.96 -24.61 62.90
C LYS A 6 -37.99 -23.16 62.47
N ASP A 7 -37.09 -22.34 62.99
CA ASP A 7 -36.86 -21.01 62.45
C ASP A 7 -35.60 -20.98 61.62
N ASN A 8 -35.83 -20.81 60.32
CA ASN A 8 -34.82 -20.65 59.28
C ASN A 8 -34.30 -19.22 59.35
N LYS A 9 -33.20 -18.97 60.05
CA LYS A 9 -32.46 -17.70 59.98
C LYS A 9 -31.64 -17.66 58.71
N LYS A 10 -32.20 -17.00 57.66
CA LYS A 10 -31.46 -16.54 56.53
C LYS A 10 -30.41 -15.53 56.97
N LYS A 11 -29.13 -15.94 56.99
CA LYS A 11 -27.98 -15.04 57.13
C LYS A 11 -27.92 -14.18 55.86
N LYS A 12 -28.39 -12.94 55.93
CA LYS A 12 -28.06 -11.90 54.96
C LYS A 12 -26.57 -11.55 55.17
N PHE A 13 -25.73 -12.00 54.24
CA PHE A 13 -24.39 -11.44 54.09
C PHE A 13 -24.53 -10.01 53.59
N PHE A 14 -24.40 -9.04 54.47
CA PHE A 14 -24.14 -7.66 54.09
C PHE A 14 -22.67 -7.59 53.64
N ILE A 15 -22.47 -7.59 52.30
CA ILE A 15 -21.21 -7.19 51.71
C ILE A 15 -21.15 -5.67 51.88
N THR A 16 -20.46 -5.23 52.92
CA THR A 16 -20.08 -3.82 53.06
C THR A 16 -19.08 -3.50 51.94
N PHE A 17 -19.58 -2.89 50.90
CA PHE A 17 -18.73 -2.28 49.87
C PHE A 17 -18.02 -1.10 50.54
N VAL A 18 -16.80 -1.33 51.04
CA VAL A 18 -15.89 -0.24 51.38
C VAL A 18 -15.58 0.49 50.08
N ALA A 19 -16.31 1.56 49.82
CA ALA A 19 -15.95 2.51 48.80
C ALA A 19 -14.61 3.12 49.20
N SER A 20 -13.53 2.52 48.72
CA SER A 20 -12.24 3.16 48.74
C SER A 20 -12.37 4.43 47.90
N ASN A 21 -12.32 5.57 48.55
CA ASN A 21 -12.16 6.89 47.96
C ASN A 21 -10.79 6.98 47.27
N THR A 22 -10.57 6.19 46.24
CA THR A 22 -9.58 6.50 45.22
C THR A 22 -10.13 7.71 44.48
N LYS A 23 -9.58 8.89 44.77
CA LYS A 23 -9.71 10.07 43.91
C LYS A 23 -9.51 9.58 42.49
N LYS A 24 -10.59 9.47 41.68
CA LYS A 24 -10.49 9.28 40.25
C LYS A 24 -9.62 10.44 39.75
N ARG A 25 -8.32 10.19 39.54
CA ARG A 25 -7.48 11.11 38.78
C ARG A 25 -8.26 11.32 37.50
N ARG A 26 -8.74 12.55 37.27
CA ARG A 26 -9.33 12.94 35.98
C ARG A 26 -8.21 12.68 34.97
N MET A 27 -8.31 11.60 34.20
CA MET A 27 -7.40 11.36 33.09
C MET A 27 -7.66 12.43 32.06
N HIS A 28 -6.66 13.26 31.79
CA HIS A 28 -6.75 14.27 30.74
C HIS A 28 -6.52 13.58 29.38
N PRO A 29 -7.27 13.98 28.34
CA PRO A 29 -7.04 13.47 27.00
C PRO A 29 -5.64 13.87 26.51
N ILE A 30 -4.95 12.95 25.82
CA ILE A 30 -3.64 13.22 25.22
C ILE A 30 -3.76 14.23 24.09
N ILE A 31 -4.79 14.10 23.25
CA ILE A 31 -5.16 15.05 22.19
C ILE A 31 -6.62 15.36 22.37
N HIS A 32 -6.96 16.64 22.42
CA HIS A 32 -8.34 17.10 22.49
C HIS A 32 -8.55 18.33 21.62
N ILE A 33 -9.56 18.27 20.78
CA ILE A 33 -10.05 19.37 19.97
C ILE A 33 -11.58 19.38 20.01
N GLU A 34 -12.17 20.55 20.15
CA GLU A 34 -13.62 20.75 20.17
C GLU A 34 -13.96 21.84 19.18
N ASN A 35 -14.80 21.51 18.17
CA ASN A 35 -15.25 22.42 17.14
C ASN A 35 -14.11 23.19 16.41
N GLY A 36 -13.00 22.51 16.14
CA GLY A 36 -11.84 23.10 15.47
C GLY A 36 -12.10 23.38 14.00
N VAL A 37 -11.72 24.56 13.53
CA VAL A 37 -11.83 24.98 12.14
C VAL A 37 -10.48 25.49 11.66
N THR A 38 -9.94 24.93 10.58
CA THR A 38 -8.65 25.35 10.01
C THR A 38 -8.73 26.77 9.46
N ARG A 39 -7.68 27.56 9.69
CA ARG A 39 -7.60 28.96 9.23
C ARG A 39 -7.66 29.05 7.71
N HIS A 40 -6.89 28.21 7.00
CA HIS A 40 -6.82 28.24 5.54
C HIS A 40 -8.00 27.45 4.91
N PRO A 41 -8.80 28.06 4.03
CA PRO A 41 -10.01 27.43 3.46
C PRO A 41 -9.75 26.11 2.73
N SER A 42 -8.64 25.99 1.99
CA SER A 42 -8.31 24.78 1.21
C SER A 42 -8.06 23.54 2.07
N TYR A 43 -7.78 23.70 3.35
CA TYR A 43 -7.50 22.61 4.28
C TYR A 43 -8.63 22.37 5.29
N ARG A 44 -9.78 23.05 5.12
CA ARG A 44 -10.94 22.86 5.99
C ARG A 44 -11.60 21.51 5.77
N MET A 45 -12.03 20.91 6.85
CA MET A 45 -13.06 19.88 6.82
C MET A 45 -14.42 20.54 6.53
N LYS A 46 -15.42 19.77 6.08
CA LYS A 46 -16.77 20.31 5.82
C LYS A 46 -17.45 20.78 7.09
N GLU A 47 -17.18 20.08 8.19
CA GLU A 47 -17.72 20.38 9.50
C GLU A 47 -16.58 20.68 10.48
N PRO A 48 -16.84 21.45 11.55
CA PRO A 48 -15.88 21.65 12.62
C PRO A 48 -15.43 20.30 13.22
N VAL A 49 -14.13 20.16 13.48
CA VAL A 49 -13.55 18.91 13.97
C VAL A 49 -13.68 18.85 15.49
N SER A 50 -14.29 17.78 15.99
CA SER A 50 -14.24 17.41 17.40
C SER A 50 -13.61 16.03 17.52
N PHE A 51 -12.52 15.91 18.30
CA PHE A 51 -11.77 14.68 18.45
C PHE A 51 -11.12 14.59 19.83
N CYS A 52 -11.07 13.38 20.38
CA CYS A 52 -10.49 13.12 21.69
C CYS A 52 -9.75 11.78 21.67
N LEU A 53 -8.47 11.80 22.07
CA LEU A 53 -7.65 10.60 22.31
C LEU A 53 -7.33 10.51 23.79
N MET A 54 -7.82 9.47 24.45
CA MET A 54 -7.54 9.23 25.87
C MET A 54 -6.32 8.32 26.03
N PRO A 55 -5.63 8.37 27.21
CA PRO A 55 -4.57 7.42 27.53
C PRO A 55 -5.07 5.95 27.44
N GLY A 56 -4.28 5.11 26.76
CA GLY A 56 -4.61 3.69 26.54
C GLY A 56 -5.60 3.43 25.40
N GLU A 57 -6.05 4.45 24.68
CA GLU A 57 -6.84 4.25 23.48
C GLU A 57 -5.95 4.06 22.24
N HIS A 58 -6.34 3.13 21.37
CA HIS A 58 -5.77 2.93 20.06
C HIS A 58 -6.90 3.10 19.04
N ILE A 59 -6.71 4.00 18.06
CA ILE A 59 -7.80 4.45 17.19
C ILE A 59 -7.51 4.07 15.73
N ALA A 60 -8.50 3.50 15.02
CA ALA A 60 -8.50 3.41 13.58
C ALA A 60 -9.32 4.56 12.96
N LEU A 61 -8.69 5.37 12.12
CA LEU A 61 -9.35 6.33 11.24
C LEU A 61 -9.67 5.63 9.94
N VAL A 62 -10.93 5.33 9.69
CA VAL A 62 -11.37 4.54 8.53
C VAL A 62 -12.21 5.40 7.58
N GLY A 63 -12.04 5.20 6.29
CA GLY A 63 -12.84 5.88 5.27
C GLY A 63 -12.22 5.84 3.88
N PRO A 64 -12.97 6.29 2.87
CA PRO A 64 -12.51 6.24 1.48
C PRO A 64 -11.29 7.15 1.23
N ASN A 65 -10.63 6.91 0.11
CA ASN A 65 -9.56 7.77 -0.36
C ASN A 65 -10.13 9.16 -0.69
N GLY A 66 -9.40 10.21 -0.30
CA GLY A 66 -9.92 11.57 -0.40
C GLY A 66 -10.96 11.96 0.66
N GLY A 67 -11.39 11.03 1.54
CA GLY A 67 -12.39 11.26 2.59
C GLY A 67 -11.99 12.29 3.66
N GLY A 68 -10.69 12.66 3.75
CA GLY A 68 -10.20 13.69 4.68
C GLY A 68 -9.34 13.17 5.83
N LYS A 69 -9.00 11.87 5.88
CA LYS A 69 -8.18 11.27 6.94
C LYS A 69 -6.86 12.01 7.17
N SER A 70 -6.10 12.26 6.10
CA SER A 70 -4.81 12.97 6.19
C SER A 70 -4.99 14.43 6.63
N ARG A 71 -6.10 15.10 6.22
CA ARG A 71 -6.42 16.45 6.70
C ARG A 71 -6.72 16.45 8.20
N LEU A 72 -7.48 15.47 8.67
CA LEU A 72 -7.74 15.31 10.10
C LEU A 72 -6.43 15.13 10.87
N VAL A 73 -5.53 14.24 10.40
CA VAL A 73 -4.22 14.04 11.04
C VAL A 73 -3.38 15.31 11.00
N ASP A 74 -3.35 16.05 9.90
CA ASP A 74 -2.64 17.34 9.82
C ASP A 74 -3.18 18.37 10.82
N ILE A 75 -4.49 18.34 11.12
CA ILE A 75 -5.11 19.17 12.17
C ILE A 75 -4.66 18.69 13.55
N LEU A 76 -4.76 17.38 13.82
CA LEU A 76 -4.42 16.78 15.11
C LEU A 76 -2.93 16.90 15.45
N THR A 77 -2.06 16.95 14.46
CA THR A 77 -0.61 17.16 14.63
C THR A 77 -0.21 18.63 14.71
N GLY A 78 -1.17 19.57 14.59
CA GLY A 78 -0.91 21.01 14.64
C GLY A 78 -0.22 21.57 13.39
N ARG A 79 -0.16 20.83 12.29
CA ARG A 79 0.45 21.28 11.02
C ARG A 79 -0.27 22.51 10.44
N TRP A 80 -1.58 22.58 10.62
CA TRP A 80 -2.38 23.69 10.15
C TRP A 80 -2.97 24.47 11.32
N PRO A 81 -2.71 25.80 11.42
CA PRO A 81 -3.28 26.62 12.49
C PRO A 81 -4.79 26.68 12.37
N LEU A 82 -5.46 26.67 13.51
CA LEU A 82 -6.90 26.80 13.60
C LEU A 82 -7.33 28.27 13.64
N LEU A 83 -8.53 28.53 13.20
CA LEU A 83 -9.18 29.86 13.25
C LEU A 83 -9.77 30.09 14.63
N MET A 84 -10.39 29.06 15.20
CA MET A 84 -11.04 29.05 16.51
C MET A 84 -10.74 27.71 17.18
N ASN A 85 -10.59 27.72 18.50
CA ASN A 85 -10.32 26.56 19.34
C ASN A 85 -9.01 25.84 18.98
N GLU A 86 -8.05 25.86 19.87
CA GLU A 86 -6.75 25.19 19.69
C GLU A 86 -6.84 23.70 20.02
N VAL A 87 -5.96 22.91 19.40
CA VAL A 87 -5.74 21.52 19.83
C VAL A 87 -5.02 21.54 21.15
N LYS A 88 -5.60 20.91 22.16
CA LYS A 88 -5.00 20.76 23.51
C LYS A 88 -4.28 19.45 23.58
N TYR A 89 -3.02 19.51 24.02
CA TYR A 89 -2.17 18.34 24.20
C TYR A 89 -1.80 18.18 25.66
N HIS A 90 -1.81 16.92 26.16
CA HIS A 90 -1.37 16.56 27.50
C HIS A 90 -0.56 15.26 27.39
N PHE A 91 0.70 15.42 27.02
CA PHE A 91 1.59 14.27 26.86
C PHE A 91 2.09 13.78 28.24
N PRO A 92 2.14 12.46 28.49
CA PRO A 92 2.68 11.89 29.73
C PRO A 92 4.17 12.18 29.91
N SER A 93 4.93 12.17 28.81
CA SER A 93 6.36 12.49 28.79
C SER A 93 6.53 14.01 28.67
N SER A 94 6.95 14.69 29.73
CA SER A 94 6.96 16.15 29.85
C SER A 94 8.24 16.86 29.42
N ASP A 95 9.18 16.18 28.74
CA ASP A 95 10.54 16.70 28.52
C ASP A 95 10.69 17.66 27.33
N SER A 96 9.69 17.77 26.46
CA SER A 96 9.71 18.64 25.27
C SER A 96 8.38 19.37 25.10
N GLY A 97 8.43 20.64 24.70
CA GLY A 97 7.25 21.43 24.38
C GLY A 97 6.77 21.31 22.92
N LEU A 98 7.48 20.55 22.09
CA LEU A 98 7.16 20.42 20.68
C LEU A 98 6.27 19.20 20.40
N VAL A 99 5.13 19.43 19.75
CA VAL A 99 4.20 18.35 19.35
C VAL A 99 4.89 17.30 18.47
N SER A 100 5.83 17.72 17.63
CA SER A 100 6.62 16.83 16.77
C SER A 100 7.48 15.80 17.51
N ASP A 101 7.82 16.02 18.77
CA ASP A 101 8.59 15.08 19.57
C ASP A 101 7.70 14.01 20.17
N HIS A 102 6.45 14.33 20.44
CA HIS A 102 5.46 13.45 21.05
C HIS A 102 4.59 12.70 20.05
N ILE A 103 4.36 13.27 18.86
CA ILE A 103 3.56 12.64 17.80
C ILE A 103 4.46 12.33 16.61
N ARG A 104 4.53 11.06 16.24
CA ARG A 104 5.19 10.64 15.00
C ARG A 104 4.14 10.16 13.99
N TYR A 105 4.16 10.77 12.82
CA TYR A 105 3.31 10.39 11.69
C TYR A 105 4.16 9.76 10.59
N ILE A 106 3.88 8.50 10.29
CA ILE A 106 4.54 7.75 9.23
C ILE A 106 3.55 7.56 8.10
N THR A 107 3.85 8.16 6.97
CA THR A 107 3.23 7.78 5.70
C THR A 107 4.09 6.66 5.12
N PHE A 108 3.56 5.44 5.08
CA PHE A 108 4.22 4.35 4.37
C PHE A 108 4.07 4.54 2.85
N ARG A 109 4.44 5.69 2.37
CA ARG A 109 4.94 5.81 1.01
C ARG A 109 6.28 5.11 1.08
N ASP A 110 6.44 4.06 0.30
CA ASP A 110 7.73 3.36 0.18
C ASP A 110 8.75 4.35 -0.39
N SER A 111 9.25 5.23 0.46
CA SER A 111 10.17 6.30 0.10
C SER A 111 11.51 5.98 0.75
N TYR A 112 12.53 5.86 -0.06
CA TYR A 112 13.91 5.77 0.38
C TYR A 112 14.51 7.17 0.68
N GLY A 113 13.66 8.19 0.77
CA GLY A 113 14.04 9.57 1.01
C GLY A 113 14.60 10.25 -0.26
N ASP A 114 15.66 11.06 -0.12
CA ASP A 114 16.27 11.79 -1.24
C ASP A 114 16.88 10.86 -2.30
N ALA A 115 17.08 9.59 -1.96
CA ALA A 115 17.60 8.57 -2.87
C ALA A 115 16.59 8.13 -3.95
N ASP A 116 15.27 8.31 -3.72
CA ASP A 116 14.21 7.79 -4.62
C ASP A 116 14.31 8.33 -6.06
N GLY A 117 14.58 9.61 -6.23
CA GLY A 117 14.62 10.25 -7.55
C GLY A 117 15.80 9.81 -8.41
N SER A 118 16.96 9.59 -7.81
CA SER A 118 18.19 9.17 -8.50
C SER A 118 18.22 7.67 -8.75
N TYR A 119 17.66 6.88 -7.83
CA TYR A 119 17.75 5.42 -7.83
C TYR A 119 16.84 4.72 -8.83
N TYR A 120 15.63 5.19 -9.05
CA TYR A 120 14.72 4.55 -10.00
C TYR A 120 15.30 4.48 -11.41
N TYR A 121 16.03 5.52 -11.82
CA TYR A 121 16.72 5.53 -13.11
C TYR A 121 18.00 4.68 -13.11
N GLN A 122 18.74 4.65 -12.01
CA GLN A 122 19.98 3.87 -11.89
C GLN A 122 19.72 2.36 -11.75
N GLN A 123 18.71 1.94 -11.01
CA GLN A 123 18.31 0.53 -10.94
C GLN A 123 17.91 -0.06 -12.30
N ARG A 124 17.37 0.77 -13.21
CA ARG A 124 17.07 0.33 -14.59
C ARG A 124 18.31 0.11 -15.45
N TRP A 125 19.39 0.82 -15.19
CA TRP A 125 20.55 0.89 -16.10
C TRP A 125 21.86 0.38 -15.51
N ASN A 126 22.05 0.40 -14.18
CA ASN A 126 23.31 0.02 -13.53
C ASN A 126 23.04 -0.77 -12.24
N SER A 127 23.30 -2.06 -12.27
CA SER A 127 23.32 -2.93 -11.10
C SER A 127 24.62 -2.80 -10.27
N GLN A 128 25.52 -1.89 -10.58
CA GLN A 128 26.87 -1.83 -10.01
C GLN A 128 27.17 -0.61 -9.12
N ASP A 129 26.38 0.47 -9.13
CA ASP A 129 26.67 1.64 -8.29
C ASP A 129 25.92 1.59 -6.93
N MET A 130 26.12 0.51 -6.17
CA MET A 130 25.65 0.46 -4.78
C MET A 130 26.49 1.30 -3.82
N GLU A 131 27.73 1.65 -4.20
CA GLU A 131 28.72 2.34 -3.35
C GLU A 131 28.27 3.76 -2.90
N THR A 132 27.27 4.35 -3.54
CA THR A 132 26.79 5.71 -3.22
C THR A 132 25.57 5.75 -2.34
N THR A 133 24.97 4.59 -1.98
CA THR A 133 23.80 4.57 -1.11
C THR A 133 24.13 4.41 0.36
N PRO A 134 23.43 5.16 1.23
CA PRO A 134 23.67 5.05 2.65
C PRO A 134 23.28 3.67 3.19
N LEU A 135 24.01 3.23 4.19
CA LEU A 135 23.67 2.07 5.00
C LEU A 135 22.48 2.41 5.92
N VAL A 136 21.70 1.39 6.25
CA VAL A 136 20.57 1.52 7.18
C VAL A 136 21.01 2.11 8.52
N GLY A 137 22.16 1.66 9.03
CA GLY A 137 22.73 2.15 10.29
C GLY A 137 23.04 3.66 10.29
N GLU A 138 23.51 4.20 9.16
CA GLU A 138 23.83 5.62 8.99
C GLU A 138 22.60 6.53 8.98
N LEU A 139 21.43 5.98 8.63
CA LEU A 139 20.18 6.73 8.52
C LEU A 139 19.36 6.75 9.81
N LEU A 140 19.80 6.02 10.83
CA LEU A 140 19.17 6.04 12.14
C LEU A 140 19.63 7.28 12.92
N PRO A 141 18.72 7.95 13.65
CA PRO A 141 19.10 9.07 14.52
C PRO A 141 19.97 8.58 15.68
N GLU A 142 20.77 9.49 16.25
CA GLU A 142 21.46 9.21 17.49
C GLU A 142 20.46 8.84 18.61
N ALA A 143 20.79 7.81 19.35
CA ALA A 143 19.94 7.35 20.42
C ALA A 143 20.11 8.23 21.65
N LYS A 144 19.01 8.77 22.19
CA LYS A 144 18.98 9.43 23.48
C LYS A 144 19.05 8.42 24.64
N ASP A 145 18.68 7.16 24.39
CA ASP A 145 18.60 6.07 25.34
C ASP A 145 19.04 4.77 24.63
N GLU A 146 20.26 4.34 24.90
CA GLU A 146 20.86 3.15 24.31
C GLU A 146 20.13 1.86 24.71
N ALA A 147 19.65 1.74 25.95
CA ALA A 147 18.91 0.55 26.38
C ALA A 147 17.57 0.42 25.63
N TRP A 148 16.94 1.55 25.31
CA TRP A 148 15.72 1.56 24.50
C TRP A 148 16.01 1.18 23.05
N LYS A 149 17.09 1.68 22.47
CA LYS A 149 17.54 1.34 21.12
C LYS A 149 17.83 -0.15 20.99
N GLU A 150 18.60 -0.74 21.92
CA GLU A 150 18.88 -2.18 21.94
C GLU A 150 17.60 -3.01 21.99
N ARG A 151 16.65 -2.60 22.84
CA ARG A 151 15.35 -3.27 22.93
C ARG A 151 14.55 -3.18 21.63
N LEU A 152 14.54 -2.03 20.95
CA LEU A 152 13.89 -1.86 19.66
C LEU A 152 14.60 -2.72 18.60
N PHE A 153 15.91 -2.73 18.58
CA PHE A 153 16.68 -3.52 17.61
C PHE A 153 16.39 -5.00 17.76
N SER A 154 16.44 -5.51 18.98
CA SER A 154 16.10 -6.90 19.28
C SER A 154 14.65 -7.23 18.87
N LEU A 155 13.67 -6.35 19.20
CA LEU A 155 12.25 -6.58 18.88
C LEU A 155 12.00 -6.61 17.35
N PHE A 156 12.67 -5.74 16.59
CA PHE A 156 12.48 -5.63 15.15
C PHE A 156 13.48 -6.46 14.32
N GLY A 157 14.48 -7.07 14.97
CA GLY A 157 15.56 -7.82 14.31
C GLY A 157 16.41 -6.91 13.42
N MET A 158 16.75 -5.71 13.93
CA MET A 158 17.47 -4.69 13.15
C MET A 158 18.93 -5.01 12.96
N GLU A 159 19.55 -5.83 13.81
CA GLU A 159 20.97 -6.16 13.79
C GLU A 159 21.43 -6.68 12.42
N THR A 160 20.57 -7.46 11.77
CA THR A 160 20.85 -8.03 10.44
C THR A 160 20.66 -7.05 9.28
N LEU A 161 20.13 -5.86 9.57
CA LEU A 161 19.78 -4.86 8.56
C LEU A 161 20.73 -3.66 8.53
N LEU A 162 21.47 -3.41 9.61
CA LEU A 162 22.29 -2.20 9.77
C LEU A 162 23.32 -2.01 8.67
N ASP A 163 23.95 -3.09 8.23
CA ASP A 163 25.00 -3.10 7.19
C ASP A 163 24.45 -3.25 5.77
N LYS A 164 23.12 -3.27 5.62
CA LYS A 164 22.49 -3.28 4.30
C LYS A 164 22.33 -1.86 3.78
N HIS A 165 22.54 -1.69 2.47
CA HIS A 165 22.12 -0.45 1.80
C HIS A 165 20.58 -0.34 1.82
N ILE A 166 20.07 0.89 2.08
CA ILE A 166 18.62 1.12 2.25
C ILE A 166 17.80 0.64 1.06
N VAL A 167 18.34 0.72 -0.14
CA VAL A 167 17.68 0.31 -1.39
C VAL A 167 17.54 -1.21 -1.55
N LEU A 168 18.33 -1.99 -0.79
CA LEU A 168 18.25 -3.45 -0.79
C LEU A 168 17.21 -4.00 0.18
N LEU A 169 16.55 -3.13 0.95
CA LEU A 169 15.52 -3.55 1.88
C LEU A 169 14.27 -4.00 1.13
N SER A 170 13.73 -5.14 1.51
CA SER A 170 12.38 -5.54 1.13
C SER A 170 11.35 -4.57 1.73
N SER A 171 10.13 -4.53 1.18
CA SER A 171 9.06 -3.66 1.69
C SER A 171 8.80 -3.87 3.20
N GLY A 172 8.89 -5.11 3.69
CA GLY A 172 8.76 -5.43 5.11
C GLY A 172 9.93 -4.92 5.95
N GLU A 173 11.17 -5.09 5.48
CA GLU A 173 12.38 -4.59 6.14
C GLU A 173 12.42 -3.05 6.18
N LEU A 174 12.03 -2.40 5.08
CA LEU A 174 11.93 -0.95 5.03
C LEU A 174 10.93 -0.40 6.07
N ARG A 175 9.79 -1.08 6.26
CA ARG A 175 8.81 -0.70 7.28
C ARG A 175 9.32 -0.88 8.69
N LYS A 176 10.03 -1.98 8.96
CA LYS A 176 10.70 -2.16 10.26
C LYS A 176 11.66 -1.01 10.53
N PHE A 177 12.50 -0.66 9.55
CA PHE A 177 13.43 0.48 9.65
C PHE A 177 12.69 1.80 9.92
N GLN A 178 11.64 2.12 9.17
CA GLN A 178 10.86 3.35 9.36
C GLN A 178 10.20 3.42 10.74
N LEU A 179 9.67 2.30 11.23
CA LEU A 179 9.11 2.20 12.57
C LEU A 179 10.16 2.40 13.65
N VAL A 180 11.30 1.71 13.57
CA VAL A 180 12.40 1.85 14.52
C VAL A 180 12.89 3.30 14.56
N LYS A 181 13.14 3.90 13.39
CA LYS A 181 13.54 5.30 13.27
C LYS A 181 12.57 6.26 13.96
N ALA A 182 11.26 6.03 13.80
CA ALA A 182 10.24 6.86 14.44
C ALA A 182 10.16 6.63 15.96
N LEU A 183 10.36 5.39 16.41
CA LEU A 183 10.23 4.99 17.81
C LEU A 183 11.48 5.30 18.67
N MET A 184 12.64 5.55 18.04
CA MET A 184 13.88 5.85 18.77
C MET A 184 13.75 7.05 19.73
N ASN A 185 12.89 8.01 19.39
CA ASN A 185 12.64 9.19 20.22
C ASN A 185 11.52 9.00 21.25
N ARG A 186 10.99 7.79 21.45
CA ARG A 186 9.90 7.47 22.40
C ARG A 186 8.69 8.39 22.27
N PRO A 187 8.02 8.47 21.12
CA PRO A 187 6.82 9.28 20.98
C PRO A 187 5.69 8.75 21.85
N ASP A 188 4.79 9.63 22.29
CA ASP A 188 3.57 9.24 23.01
C ASP A 188 2.49 8.72 22.06
N VAL A 189 2.46 9.23 20.81
CA VAL A 189 1.49 8.86 19.78
C VAL A 189 2.19 8.51 18.48
N LEU A 190 1.88 7.35 17.93
CA LEU A 190 2.34 6.88 16.63
C LEU A 190 1.15 6.81 15.66
N ILE A 191 1.20 7.59 14.59
CA ILE A 191 0.18 7.61 13.54
C ILE A 191 0.75 6.91 12.30
N LEU A 192 0.06 5.88 11.81
CA LEU A 192 0.48 5.09 10.67
C LEU A 192 -0.53 5.19 9.53
N ASP A 193 -0.08 5.69 8.37
CA ASP A 193 -0.93 5.81 7.18
C ASP A 193 -0.85 4.54 6.33
N ASN A 194 -1.95 3.80 6.30
CA ASN A 194 -2.09 2.54 5.55
C ASN A 194 -0.90 1.57 5.74
N PRO A 195 -0.59 1.14 6.99
CA PRO A 195 0.62 0.38 7.29
C PRO A 195 0.70 -0.99 6.60
N PHE A 196 -0.43 -1.54 6.17
CA PHE A 196 -0.52 -2.88 5.58
C PHE A 196 -0.39 -2.91 4.06
N ILE A 197 -0.24 -1.74 3.43
CA ILE A 197 -0.08 -1.61 1.98
C ILE A 197 1.18 -2.37 1.50
N GLY A 198 1.07 -3.28 0.47
CA GLY A 198 2.20 -4.05 -0.11
C GLY A 198 2.80 -5.12 0.80
N LEU A 199 2.13 -5.48 1.89
CA LEU A 199 2.51 -6.60 2.73
C LEU A 199 1.67 -7.84 2.39
N ASP A 200 2.33 -8.97 2.23
CA ASP A 200 1.66 -10.26 2.21
C ASP A 200 1.06 -10.61 3.57
N SER A 201 0.29 -11.67 3.65
CA SER A 201 -0.41 -12.08 4.89
C SER A 201 0.56 -12.31 6.04
N SER A 202 1.74 -12.89 5.79
CA SER A 202 2.74 -13.19 6.82
C SER A 202 3.41 -11.92 7.36
N ALA A 203 3.80 -11.00 6.49
CA ALA A 203 4.38 -9.72 6.88
C ALA A 203 3.36 -8.82 7.60
N ARG A 204 2.08 -8.90 7.23
CA ARG A 204 0.98 -8.20 7.90
C ARG A 204 0.77 -8.72 9.33
N SER A 205 0.71 -10.04 9.52
CA SER A 205 0.62 -10.66 10.84
C SER A 205 1.80 -10.24 11.71
N LEU A 206 3.02 -10.35 11.18
CA LEU A 206 4.24 -9.96 11.89
C LEU A 206 4.20 -8.48 12.33
N LEU A 207 3.78 -7.56 11.46
CA LEU A 207 3.65 -6.14 11.81
C LEU A 207 2.61 -5.92 12.91
N THR A 208 1.48 -6.62 12.85
CA THR A 208 0.42 -6.56 13.86
C THR A 208 0.93 -7.05 15.22
N ASP A 209 1.66 -8.17 15.24
CA ASP A 209 2.24 -8.76 16.45
C ASP A 209 3.31 -7.84 17.08
N LEU A 210 4.14 -7.21 16.24
CA LEU A 210 5.13 -6.22 16.68
C LEU A 210 4.46 -5.00 17.32
N LEU A 211 3.43 -4.44 16.71
CA LEU A 211 2.67 -3.31 17.26
C LEU A 211 1.97 -3.70 18.56
N THR A 212 1.36 -4.89 18.61
CA THR A 212 0.72 -5.42 19.83
C THR A 212 1.73 -5.55 20.97
N THR A 213 2.92 -6.08 20.68
CA THR A 213 4.00 -6.22 21.66
C THR A 213 4.50 -4.86 22.15
N LEU A 214 4.65 -3.88 21.27
CA LEU A 214 5.02 -2.51 21.64
C LEU A 214 3.99 -1.88 22.56
N ILE A 215 2.71 -1.95 22.22
CA ILE A 215 1.59 -1.41 23.00
C ILE A 215 1.56 -2.03 24.39
N ALA A 216 1.71 -3.35 24.49
CA ALA A 216 1.70 -4.05 25.78
C ALA A 216 2.87 -3.66 26.71
N ASN A 217 4.00 -3.24 26.14
CA ASN A 217 5.23 -2.96 26.89
C ASN A 217 5.54 -1.46 27.06
N THR A 218 4.71 -0.57 26.52
CA THR A 218 4.93 0.88 26.54
C THR A 218 3.64 1.64 26.79
N HIS A 219 3.73 2.96 26.95
CA HIS A 219 2.56 3.86 27.00
C HIS A 219 2.19 4.45 25.63
N LEU A 220 2.70 3.86 24.56
CA LEU A 220 2.48 4.32 23.19
C LEU A 220 1.02 4.18 22.79
N GLN A 221 0.39 5.26 22.33
CA GLN A 221 -0.90 5.20 21.65
C GLN A 221 -0.67 5.06 20.14
N VAL A 222 -1.43 4.18 19.51
CA VAL A 222 -1.35 3.94 18.06
C VAL A 222 -2.63 4.41 17.39
N MET A 223 -2.47 5.20 16.33
CA MET A 223 -3.55 5.57 15.42
C MET A 223 -3.25 5.01 14.04
N LEU A 224 -4.18 4.25 13.48
CA LEU A 224 -4.07 3.71 12.14
C LEU A 224 -5.01 4.46 11.19
N MET A 225 -4.51 4.88 10.04
CA MET A 225 -5.35 5.37 8.95
C MET A 225 -5.53 4.20 7.98
N LEU A 226 -6.77 3.77 7.79
CA LEU A 226 -7.11 2.61 6.97
C LEU A 226 -8.15 2.99 5.91
N SER A 227 -8.09 2.30 4.78
CA SER A 227 -9.09 2.47 3.72
C SER A 227 -10.20 1.42 3.80
N ARG A 228 -10.05 0.41 4.68
CA ARG A 228 -10.98 -0.71 4.85
C ARG A 228 -11.15 -1.07 6.32
N GLU A 229 -12.37 -1.45 6.69
CA GLU A 229 -12.67 -1.92 8.04
C GLU A 229 -12.13 -3.34 8.31
N GLU A 230 -12.04 -4.19 7.29
CA GLU A 230 -11.52 -5.56 7.41
C GLU A 230 -10.03 -5.61 7.76
N GLU A 231 -9.33 -4.48 7.63
CA GLU A 231 -7.91 -4.37 7.96
C GLU A 231 -7.64 -3.92 9.41
N ILE A 232 -8.69 -3.70 10.22
CA ILE A 232 -8.55 -3.24 11.60
C ILE A 232 -7.95 -4.35 12.48
N PRO A 233 -6.75 -4.14 13.07
CA PRO A 233 -6.16 -5.12 13.98
C PRO A 233 -6.92 -5.21 15.31
N GLY A 234 -6.83 -6.37 15.96
CA GLY A 234 -7.52 -6.63 17.24
C GLY A 234 -7.08 -5.77 18.42
N PHE A 235 -5.93 -5.08 18.36
CA PHE A 235 -5.50 -4.16 19.42
C PHE A 235 -6.19 -2.77 19.34
N ILE A 236 -6.89 -2.45 18.28
CA ILE A 236 -7.62 -1.18 18.12
C ILE A 236 -8.81 -1.18 19.06
N THR A 237 -8.91 -0.12 19.86
CA THR A 237 -9.98 0.05 20.85
C THR A 237 -11.17 0.83 20.33
N HIS A 238 -10.93 1.78 19.42
CA HIS A 238 -11.97 2.65 18.86
C HIS A 238 -11.76 2.90 17.37
N VAL A 239 -12.89 3.17 16.71
CA VAL A 239 -12.94 3.50 15.28
C VAL A 239 -13.58 4.87 15.10
N VAL A 240 -12.99 5.68 14.23
CA VAL A 240 -13.54 6.97 13.78
C VAL A 240 -13.66 6.93 12.27
N ARG A 241 -14.88 7.06 11.76
CA ARG A 241 -15.11 7.13 10.31
C ARG A 241 -14.89 8.54 9.81
N VAL A 242 -14.11 8.66 8.73
CA VAL A 242 -13.79 9.95 8.11
C VAL A 242 -14.17 9.89 6.64
N GLU A 243 -15.30 10.52 6.31
CA GLU A 243 -15.89 10.44 4.97
C GLU A 243 -16.38 11.82 4.51
N GLY A 244 -16.19 12.13 3.22
CA GLY A 244 -16.67 13.38 2.63
C GLY A 244 -16.14 14.64 3.31
N LEU A 245 -14.95 14.60 3.94
CA LEU A 245 -14.35 15.65 4.75
C LEU A 245 -15.11 15.91 6.07
N VAL A 246 -15.79 14.92 6.61
CA VAL A 246 -16.44 14.95 7.93
C VAL A 246 -15.72 13.96 8.84
N CYS A 247 -15.45 14.38 10.08
CA CYS A 247 -14.95 13.52 11.14
C CYS A 247 -16.15 12.96 11.91
N GLY A 248 -16.38 11.65 11.78
CA GLY A 248 -17.46 10.97 12.50
C GLY A 248 -17.18 10.83 13.99
N GLU A 249 -18.19 10.37 14.72
CA GLU A 249 -18.08 10.10 16.15
C GLU A 249 -17.18 8.89 16.42
N LYS A 250 -16.48 8.93 17.55
CA LYS A 250 -15.64 7.83 18.02
C LYS A 250 -16.52 6.70 18.55
N GLN A 251 -16.40 5.50 17.97
CA GLN A 251 -17.14 4.30 18.33
C GLN A 251 -16.18 3.24 18.90
N ALA A 252 -16.62 2.44 19.86
CA ALA A 252 -15.85 1.29 20.32
C ALA A 252 -15.65 0.30 19.17
N ALA A 253 -14.44 -0.25 19.02
CA ALA A 253 -14.19 -1.31 18.04
C ALA A 253 -14.84 -2.59 18.55
N PHE A 254 -15.67 -3.23 17.73
CA PHE A 254 -16.21 -4.55 18.02
C PHE A 254 -15.12 -5.58 17.80
N CYS A 255 -14.83 -6.41 18.81
CA CYS A 255 -14.08 -7.64 18.60
C CYS A 255 -14.92 -8.54 17.69
N HIS A 256 -14.49 -8.76 16.47
CA HIS A 256 -15.06 -9.78 15.57
C HIS A 256 -14.66 -11.17 16.06
N SER A 257 -15.32 -11.64 17.14
CA SER A 257 -15.45 -13.06 17.44
C SER A 257 -16.89 -13.45 17.12
N ASP A 258 -17.04 -14.29 16.10
CA ASP A 258 -18.26 -15.08 15.80
C ASP A 258 -19.51 -14.41 15.23
N ASP A 259 -19.43 -13.65 14.12
CA ASP A 259 -20.62 -13.45 13.30
C ASP A 259 -20.28 -13.34 11.80
N ARG A 260 -19.72 -14.42 11.23
CA ARG A 260 -19.53 -14.54 9.76
C ARG A 260 -20.64 -15.32 9.10
N ARG A 261 -21.91 -15.05 9.38
CA ARG A 261 -22.99 -15.83 8.75
C ARG A 261 -24.25 -15.10 8.30
N GLU A 262 -24.36 -13.78 8.27
CA GLU A 262 -25.63 -13.17 7.84
C GLU A 262 -25.58 -11.90 6.95
N GLU A 263 -24.48 -11.59 6.24
CA GLU A 263 -24.48 -10.45 5.29
C GLU A 263 -24.13 -10.81 3.83
N GLU A 264 -24.50 -11.99 3.36
CA GLU A 264 -24.36 -12.36 1.92
C GLU A 264 -25.53 -11.93 1.02
N SER A 265 -26.37 -10.99 1.40
CA SER A 265 -27.61 -10.71 0.66
C SER A 265 -27.89 -9.26 0.30
N ARG A 266 -26.88 -8.45 -0.02
CA ARG A 266 -27.11 -7.20 -0.77
C ARG A 266 -26.03 -6.95 -1.80
N LYS A 267 -26.01 -7.76 -2.84
CA LYS A 267 -25.30 -7.46 -4.07
C LYS A 267 -26.02 -6.31 -4.80
N HIS A 268 -25.58 -5.07 -4.58
CA HIS A 268 -25.84 -4.03 -5.56
C HIS A 268 -25.00 -4.38 -6.80
N LYS A 269 -25.67 -4.77 -7.88
CA LYS A 269 -25.09 -4.73 -9.23
C LYS A 269 -24.73 -3.27 -9.49
N VAL A 270 -23.46 -2.92 -9.41
CA VAL A 270 -22.95 -1.68 -9.98
C VAL A 270 -22.90 -1.94 -11.49
N ASP A 271 -23.86 -1.41 -12.21
CA ASP A 271 -23.82 -1.39 -13.67
C ASP A 271 -22.56 -0.66 -14.10
N ALA A 272 -21.81 -1.24 -15.05
CA ALA A 272 -20.66 -0.58 -15.66
C ALA A 272 -21.09 0.80 -16.16
N PRO A 273 -20.26 1.86 -16.01
CA PRO A 273 -20.63 3.19 -16.46
C PRO A 273 -21.09 3.17 -17.90
N GLU A 274 -22.17 3.85 -18.21
CA GLU A 274 -22.77 3.91 -19.55
C GLU A 274 -21.74 4.33 -20.64
N ILE A 275 -20.74 5.10 -20.24
CA ILE A 275 -19.59 5.52 -21.06
C ILE A 275 -18.75 4.32 -21.55
N LEU A 276 -18.66 3.25 -20.76
CA LEU A 276 -17.94 2.04 -21.18
C LEU A 276 -18.70 1.27 -22.27
N ARG A 277 -20.02 1.36 -22.29
CA ARG A 277 -20.85 0.72 -23.32
C ARG A 277 -20.64 1.38 -24.68
N TYR A 278 -20.53 2.72 -24.74
CA TYR A 278 -20.30 3.45 -26.00
C TYR A 278 -18.90 3.23 -26.60
N ALA A 279 -17.89 2.98 -25.78
CA ALA A 279 -16.53 2.70 -26.26
C ALA A 279 -16.32 1.23 -26.69
N LEU A 280 -17.26 0.34 -26.36
CA LEU A 280 -17.13 -1.12 -26.56
C LEU A 280 -18.11 -1.69 -27.58
N ASP A 281 -19.10 -0.90 -28.07
CA ASP A 281 -20.23 -1.42 -28.88
C ASP A 281 -19.93 -1.63 -30.37
N ASP A 282 -18.77 -1.17 -30.89
CA ASP A 282 -18.50 -1.31 -32.32
C ASP A 282 -17.97 -2.69 -32.75
N ASN A 283 -17.73 -3.66 -31.84
CA ASN A 283 -17.27 -5.01 -32.23
C ASN A 283 -17.54 -6.14 -31.24
N VAL A 284 -18.68 -6.20 -30.60
CA VAL A 284 -19.02 -7.39 -29.79
C VAL A 284 -19.91 -8.34 -30.59
N GLY A 285 -19.27 -9.21 -31.36
CA GLY A 285 -19.87 -10.49 -31.77
C GLY A 285 -20.04 -11.37 -30.52
N LYS A 286 -21.29 -11.80 -30.29
CA LYS A 286 -21.61 -12.81 -29.27
C LYS A 286 -20.96 -14.13 -29.67
N ASP A 287 -19.86 -14.49 -29.01
CA ASP A 287 -19.37 -15.87 -28.98
C ASP A 287 -18.90 -16.20 -27.56
N ASP A 288 -19.76 -16.84 -26.82
CA ASP A 288 -19.51 -17.42 -25.48
C ASP A 288 -18.73 -18.76 -25.55
N ASN A 289 -17.77 -18.89 -26.46
CA ASN A 289 -16.89 -20.05 -26.55
C ASN A 289 -15.43 -19.61 -26.46
N HIS A 290 -14.89 -19.43 -25.25
CA HIS A 290 -13.45 -19.36 -25.04
C HIS A 290 -12.83 -20.75 -25.15
N GLY A 291 -12.79 -21.32 -26.37
CA GLY A 291 -11.85 -22.35 -26.73
C GLY A 291 -10.45 -21.75 -26.71
N GLU A 292 -9.52 -22.35 -25.99
CA GLU A 292 -8.09 -22.04 -26.06
C GLU A 292 -7.66 -22.18 -27.52
N ASP A 293 -7.31 -21.06 -28.15
CA ASP A 293 -6.74 -21.09 -29.49
C ASP A 293 -5.24 -21.44 -29.36
N GLU A 294 -4.94 -22.74 -29.37
CA GLU A 294 -3.56 -23.24 -29.31
C GLU A 294 -2.67 -22.67 -30.44
N ASN A 295 -3.26 -22.11 -31.48
CA ASN A 295 -2.57 -21.49 -32.61
C ASN A 295 -2.38 -19.97 -32.44
N ALA A 296 -2.87 -19.37 -31.34
CA ALA A 296 -2.66 -17.95 -31.10
C ALA A 296 -1.15 -17.60 -30.99
N PRO A 297 -0.71 -16.45 -31.55
CA PRO A 297 0.71 -16.11 -31.55
C PRO A 297 1.23 -15.92 -30.13
N GLU A 298 2.42 -16.44 -29.88
CA GLU A 298 3.11 -16.28 -28.61
C GLU A 298 3.59 -14.83 -28.47
N ILE A 299 3.20 -14.18 -27.39
CA ILE A 299 3.68 -12.82 -27.06
C ILE A 299 4.80 -12.84 -26.04
N ILE A 300 4.86 -13.85 -25.20
CA ILE A 300 5.97 -14.06 -24.27
C ILE A 300 6.38 -15.52 -24.34
N ARG A 301 7.68 -15.76 -24.54
CA ARG A 301 8.29 -17.07 -24.38
C ARG A 301 9.53 -16.93 -23.53
N LEU A 302 9.56 -17.63 -22.41
CA LEU A 302 10.70 -17.81 -21.54
C LEU A 302 11.10 -19.27 -21.60
N ASN A 303 12.37 -19.55 -21.88
CA ASN A 303 12.90 -20.90 -21.95
C ASN A 303 14.06 -21.04 -20.99
N LYS A 304 13.86 -21.82 -19.92
CA LYS A 304 14.82 -22.08 -18.84
C LYS A 304 15.51 -20.84 -18.30
N VAL A 305 14.70 -19.78 -18.07
CA VAL A 305 15.22 -18.48 -17.65
C VAL A 305 15.66 -18.56 -16.20
N SER A 306 16.94 -18.24 -15.96
CA SER A 306 17.54 -18.14 -14.63
C SER A 306 18.11 -16.76 -14.41
N ILE A 307 17.77 -16.14 -13.28
CA ILE A 307 18.23 -14.79 -12.89
C ILE A 307 18.91 -14.87 -11.54
N ARG A 308 20.09 -14.25 -11.47
CA ARG A 308 20.93 -14.27 -10.28
C ARG A 308 21.43 -12.87 -9.96
N TYR A 309 21.42 -12.49 -8.67
CA TYR A 309 22.05 -11.28 -8.16
C TYR A 309 23.07 -11.67 -7.08
N GLY A 310 24.35 -11.54 -7.39
CA GLY A 310 25.41 -12.10 -6.56
C GLY A 310 25.21 -13.62 -6.39
N GLU A 311 25.28 -14.09 -5.16
CA GLU A 311 25.04 -15.51 -4.81
C GLU A 311 23.56 -15.91 -4.79
N ARG A 312 22.65 -14.95 -4.84
CA ARG A 312 21.21 -15.22 -4.71
C ARG A 312 20.56 -15.52 -6.05
N ILE A 313 20.00 -16.72 -6.19
CA ILE A 313 19.19 -17.13 -7.34
C ILE A 313 17.76 -16.65 -7.10
N ILE A 314 17.24 -15.79 -7.98
CA ILE A 314 15.88 -15.25 -7.92
C ILE A 314 14.92 -16.09 -8.76
N LEU A 315 15.29 -16.37 -10.01
CA LEU A 315 14.56 -17.27 -10.90
C LEU A 315 15.50 -18.41 -11.28
N ASP A 316 14.99 -19.62 -11.32
CA ASP A 316 15.76 -20.82 -11.62
C ASP A 316 15.04 -21.70 -12.64
N GLY A 317 15.55 -21.71 -13.87
CA GLY A 317 15.08 -22.55 -14.95
C GLY A 317 13.60 -22.36 -15.31
N LEU A 318 13.08 -21.12 -15.27
CA LEU A 318 11.68 -20.84 -15.53
C LEU A 318 11.33 -21.01 -17.00
N ASP A 319 10.39 -21.90 -17.28
CA ASP A 319 9.72 -22.04 -18.57
C ASP A 319 8.32 -21.42 -18.49
N TRP A 320 7.99 -20.48 -19.39
CA TRP A 320 6.67 -19.88 -19.44
C TRP A 320 6.35 -19.34 -20.83
N VAL A 321 5.17 -19.67 -21.32
CA VAL A 321 4.64 -19.18 -22.59
C VAL A 321 3.32 -18.46 -22.32
N VAL A 322 3.17 -17.26 -22.89
CA VAL A 322 1.92 -16.51 -22.88
C VAL A 322 1.51 -16.23 -24.31
N ARG A 323 0.29 -16.62 -24.67
CA ARG A 323 -0.28 -16.41 -25.99
C ARG A 323 -1.17 -15.18 -26.03
N LYS A 324 -1.35 -14.62 -27.22
CA LYS A 324 -2.22 -13.46 -27.42
C LYS A 324 -3.66 -13.80 -27.00
N GLY A 325 -4.21 -12.94 -26.15
CA GLY A 325 -5.57 -13.12 -25.65
C GLY A 325 -5.67 -13.85 -24.29
N GLU A 326 -4.60 -14.44 -23.77
CA GLU A 326 -4.60 -15.08 -22.44
C GLU A 326 -4.60 -14.05 -21.30
N LYS A 327 -5.22 -14.41 -20.16
CA LYS A 327 -5.30 -13.58 -18.95
C LYS A 327 -4.73 -14.35 -17.78
N TRP A 328 -3.58 -13.92 -17.31
CA TRP A 328 -2.79 -14.60 -16.31
C TRP A 328 -2.83 -13.93 -14.94
N ALA A 329 -3.09 -14.71 -13.90
CA ALA A 329 -2.81 -14.32 -12.53
C ALA A 329 -1.42 -14.82 -12.13
N LEU A 330 -0.52 -13.89 -11.85
CA LEU A 330 0.83 -14.19 -11.33
C LEU A 330 0.81 -14.03 -9.81
N THR A 331 1.03 -15.13 -9.09
CA THR A 331 1.01 -15.19 -7.63
C THR A 331 2.31 -15.75 -7.07
N GLY A 332 2.55 -15.59 -5.78
CA GLY A 332 3.73 -16.08 -5.09
C GLY A 332 4.08 -15.25 -3.87
N GLU A 333 4.95 -15.76 -3.00
CA GLU A 333 5.41 -15.09 -1.80
C GLU A 333 6.21 -13.80 -2.10
N ASN A 334 6.37 -12.93 -1.11
CA ASN A 334 7.26 -11.79 -1.24
C ASN A 334 8.70 -12.27 -1.41
N GLY A 335 9.40 -11.69 -2.41
CA GLY A 335 10.75 -12.09 -2.77
C GLY A 335 10.85 -13.37 -3.61
N SER A 336 9.73 -13.89 -4.15
CA SER A 336 9.74 -15.03 -5.10
C SER A 336 10.16 -14.67 -6.53
N GLY A 337 10.47 -13.39 -6.81
CA GLY A 337 10.94 -12.95 -8.11
C GLY A 337 9.85 -12.40 -9.05
N LYS A 338 8.61 -12.13 -8.57
CA LYS A 338 7.51 -11.58 -9.41
C LYS A 338 7.92 -10.29 -10.11
N SER A 339 8.41 -9.30 -9.39
CA SER A 339 8.84 -8.01 -9.98
C SER A 339 10.04 -8.18 -10.91
N THR A 340 10.95 -9.12 -10.60
CA THR A 340 12.07 -9.47 -11.49
C THR A 340 11.54 -10.07 -12.81
N LEU A 341 10.60 -11.00 -12.74
CA LEU A 341 9.96 -11.57 -13.91
C LEU A 341 9.27 -10.51 -14.76
N LEU A 342 8.50 -9.61 -14.12
CA LEU A 342 7.84 -8.51 -14.84
C LEU A 342 8.86 -7.56 -15.49
N SER A 343 9.97 -7.26 -14.82
CA SER A 343 11.04 -6.41 -15.39
C SER A 343 11.71 -7.02 -16.62
N LEU A 344 11.82 -8.35 -16.69
CA LEU A 344 12.30 -9.05 -17.90
C LEU A 344 11.33 -8.88 -19.07
N ILE A 345 10.02 -9.02 -18.81
CA ILE A 345 8.96 -8.89 -19.84
C ILE A 345 8.85 -7.44 -20.30
N CYS A 346 8.95 -6.47 -19.40
CA CYS A 346 8.95 -5.03 -19.71
C CYS A 346 10.24 -4.56 -20.41
N ALA A 347 11.19 -5.47 -20.67
CA ALA A 347 12.51 -5.18 -21.24
C ALA A 347 13.32 -4.16 -20.42
N ASP A 348 13.06 -4.06 -19.12
CA ASP A 348 13.76 -3.16 -18.20
C ASP A 348 14.96 -3.82 -17.51
N ASN A 349 15.03 -5.16 -17.50
CA ASN A 349 16.12 -5.89 -16.87
C ASN A 349 17.23 -6.23 -17.87
N PRO A 350 18.48 -5.78 -17.68
CA PRO A 350 19.57 -6.04 -18.62
C PRO A 350 19.94 -7.52 -18.72
N GLN A 351 19.68 -8.35 -17.69
CA GLN A 351 19.91 -9.79 -17.77
C GLN A 351 19.01 -10.48 -18.81
N SER A 352 17.96 -9.81 -19.29
CA SER A 352 17.10 -10.32 -20.36
C SER A 352 17.86 -10.65 -21.65
N TYR A 353 19.00 -9.99 -21.90
CA TYR A 353 19.85 -10.25 -23.07
C TYR A 353 20.69 -11.53 -22.95
N ALA A 354 20.93 -12.00 -21.72
CA ALA A 354 21.66 -13.23 -21.46
C ALA A 354 20.74 -14.46 -21.38
N CYS A 355 19.42 -14.25 -21.41
CA CYS A 355 18.42 -15.30 -21.28
C CYS A 355 17.76 -15.63 -22.64
N ASP A 356 17.19 -16.83 -22.74
CA ASP A 356 16.39 -17.21 -23.91
C ASP A 356 14.94 -16.70 -23.73
N ILE A 357 14.74 -15.46 -24.11
CA ILE A 357 13.48 -14.74 -23.99
C ILE A 357 13.06 -14.24 -25.38
N ALA A 358 11.82 -14.49 -25.76
CA ALA A 358 11.20 -13.88 -26.93
C ALA A 358 9.96 -13.08 -26.50
N LEU A 359 9.83 -11.85 -27.01
CA LEU A 359 8.72 -10.95 -26.76
C LEU A 359 8.10 -10.53 -28.10
N PHE A 360 6.79 -10.69 -28.23
CA PHE A 360 6.04 -10.40 -29.45
C PHE A 360 6.65 -11.08 -30.70
N GLY A 361 7.08 -12.34 -30.54
CA GLY A 361 7.70 -13.15 -31.60
C GLY A 361 9.16 -12.81 -31.94
N ARG A 362 9.79 -11.85 -31.23
CA ARG A 362 11.19 -11.46 -31.43
C ARG A 362 12.06 -11.90 -30.25
N LYS A 363 13.15 -12.57 -30.53
CA LYS A 363 14.14 -12.96 -29.49
C LYS A 363 14.88 -11.72 -29.01
N ARG A 364 15.14 -11.64 -27.68
CA ARG A 364 15.92 -10.56 -27.08
C ARG A 364 17.37 -10.60 -27.57
N GLY A 365 17.93 -9.41 -27.87
CA GLY A 365 19.32 -9.26 -28.34
C GLY A 365 19.52 -9.47 -29.85
N THR A 366 18.44 -9.50 -30.64
CA THR A 366 18.52 -9.63 -32.11
C THR A 366 18.40 -8.30 -32.87
N GLY A 367 18.58 -7.16 -32.16
CA GLY A 367 18.54 -5.81 -32.72
C GLY A 367 17.20 -5.09 -32.56
N GLU A 368 16.27 -5.64 -31.79
CA GLU A 368 15.01 -5.00 -31.46
C GLU A 368 15.21 -3.79 -30.52
N SER A 369 14.44 -2.74 -30.74
CA SER A 369 14.41 -1.59 -29.86
C SER A 369 13.54 -1.86 -28.63
N ILE A 370 14.01 -1.47 -27.43
CA ILE A 370 13.21 -1.49 -26.20
C ILE A 370 11.89 -0.73 -26.40
N TRP A 371 11.93 0.36 -27.13
CA TRP A 371 10.76 1.20 -27.41
C TRP A 371 9.72 0.51 -28.30
N GLU A 372 10.16 -0.35 -29.22
CA GLU A 372 9.24 -1.17 -30.03
C GLU A 372 8.48 -2.16 -29.16
N ILE A 373 9.14 -2.80 -28.20
CA ILE A 373 8.50 -3.71 -27.25
C ILE A 373 7.53 -2.94 -26.35
N LYS A 374 7.98 -1.81 -25.80
CA LYS A 374 7.17 -1.02 -24.85
C LYS A 374 5.91 -0.44 -25.47
N LYS A 375 5.87 -0.19 -26.79
CA LYS A 375 4.64 0.24 -27.46
C LYS A 375 3.47 -0.71 -27.25
N HIS A 376 3.74 -2.00 -27.13
CA HIS A 376 2.73 -3.04 -26.96
C HIS A 376 2.35 -3.30 -25.51
N ILE A 377 3.07 -2.72 -24.53
CA ILE A 377 2.92 -3.04 -23.11
C ILE A 377 2.37 -1.84 -22.34
N GLY A 378 1.23 -1.99 -21.70
CA GLY A 378 0.77 -1.09 -20.64
C GLY A 378 1.24 -1.62 -19.28
N TYR A 379 1.95 -0.80 -18.49
CA TYR A 379 2.55 -1.24 -17.26
C TYR A 379 2.24 -0.31 -16.08
N VAL A 380 1.84 -0.91 -14.97
CA VAL A 380 1.69 -0.24 -13.66
C VAL A 380 2.32 -1.12 -12.60
N SER A 381 3.12 -0.50 -11.73
CA SER A 381 3.68 -1.16 -10.53
C SER A 381 3.73 -0.21 -9.33
N PRO A 382 3.92 -0.72 -8.13
CA PRO A 382 4.18 0.10 -6.95
C PRO A 382 5.45 0.94 -7.10
N GLU A 383 6.51 0.40 -7.73
CA GLU A 383 7.77 1.10 -7.99
C GLU A 383 7.56 2.31 -8.90
N MET A 384 6.73 2.16 -9.95
CA MET A 384 6.40 3.27 -10.83
C MET A 384 5.68 4.39 -10.07
N HIS A 385 4.79 4.05 -9.14
CA HIS A 385 4.11 5.05 -8.31
C HIS A 385 5.12 5.84 -7.46
N ARG A 386 6.10 5.17 -6.86
CA ARG A 386 7.18 5.82 -6.09
C ARG A 386 8.04 6.76 -6.93
N ALA A 387 8.38 6.30 -8.14
CA ALA A 387 9.26 7.04 -9.04
C ALA A 387 8.63 8.30 -9.63
N TYR A 388 7.29 8.41 -9.57
CA TYR A 388 6.58 9.52 -10.18
C TYR A 388 6.55 10.75 -9.27
N LEU A 389 7.70 11.42 -9.11
CA LEU A 389 7.88 12.63 -8.28
C LEU A 389 7.76 13.92 -9.11
N LYS A 390 7.17 13.86 -10.30
CA LYS A 390 7.03 15.02 -11.18
C LYS A 390 5.83 15.88 -10.80
N ASN A 391 6.08 17.17 -10.61
CA ASN A 391 5.02 18.15 -10.36
C ASN A 391 4.37 18.58 -11.69
N LEU A 392 3.58 17.67 -12.28
CA LEU A 392 2.88 17.86 -13.54
C LEU A 392 1.37 17.73 -13.31
N PRO A 393 0.52 18.34 -14.17
CA PRO A 393 -0.92 18.06 -14.19
C PRO A 393 -1.21 16.58 -14.41
N ALA A 394 -2.28 16.07 -13.82
CA ALA A 394 -2.65 14.66 -13.94
C ALA A 394 -2.82 14.20 -15.39
N ILE A 395 -3.36 15.06 -16.26
CA ILE A 395 -3.52 14.74 -17.69
C ILE A 395 -2.17 14.56 -18.40
N ASP A 396 -1.15 15.32 -18.03
CA ASP A 396 0.20 15.19 -18.59
C ASP A 396 0.90 13.91 -18.12
N ILE A 397 0.58 13.44 -16.90
CA ILE A 397 1.02 12.13 -16.43
C ILE A 397 0.41 11.01 -17.28
N VAL A 398 -0.90 11.09 -17.57
CA VAL A 398 -1.57 10.12 -18.46
C VAL A 398 -0.96 10.17 -19.86
N ALA A 399 -0.74 11.36 -20.44
CA ALA A 399 -0.14 11.54 -21.74
C ALA A 399 1.28 10.97 -21.86
N SER A 400 2.05 10.96 -20.75
CA SER A 400 3.37 10.32 -20.74
C SER A 400 3.34 8.81 -21.02
N GLY A 401 2.17 8.18 -20.85
CA GLY A 401 1.93 6.77 -21.17
C GLY A 401 2.00 6.47 -22.66
N LEU A 402 1.69 7.43 -23.53
CA LEU A 402 1.80 7.29 -24.98
C LEU A 402 3.26 7.09 -25.45
N HIS A 403 4.22 7.55 -24.64
CA HIS A 403 5.66 7.49 -24.91
C HIS A 403 6.44 6.65 -23.92
N ASP A 404 5.79 5.96 -22.98
CA ASP A 404 6.42 5.16 -21.90
C ASP A 404 7.47 5.88 -21.07
N SER A 405 7.39 7.21 -20.99
CA SER A 405 8.32 8.03 -20.24
C SER A 405 7.83 8.32 -18.82
N VAL A 406 8.76 8.46 -17.85
CA VAL A 406 8.45 8.99 -16.52
C VAL A 406 8.59 10.51 -16.55
N GLY A 407 7.49 11.18 -16.80
CA GLY A 407 7.41 12.61 -17.12
C GLY A 407 7.12 12.86 -18.59
N LEU A 408 6.70 14.08 -18.91
CA LEU A 408 6.33 14.47 -20.25
C LEU A 408 7.50 15.19 -20.92
N TYR A 409 8.19 14.51 -21.84
CA TYR A 409 9.33 15.05 -22.60
C TYR A 409 8.97 15.41 -24.04
N VAL A 410 7.84 14.91 -24.53
CA VAL A 410 7.29 15.19 -25.84
C VAL A 410 5.99 15.97 -25.67
N ARG A 411 5.80 17.08 -26.39
CA ARG A 411 4.54 17.83 -26.33
C ARG A 411 3.40 16.99 -26.91
N PRO A 412 2.30 16.78 -26.15
CA PRO A 412 1.16 16.04 -26.66
C PRO A 412 0.57 16.74 -27.89
N LYS A 413 0.18 15.96 -28.88
CA LYS A 413 -0.60 16.43 -30.03
C LYS A 413 -2.02 16.77 -29.55
N PRO A 414 -2.78 17.60 -30.29
CA PRO A 414 -4.15 17.95 -29.91
C PRO A 414 -5.05 16.73 -29.64
N GLY A 415 -5.01 15.69 -30.46
CA GLY A 415 -5.78 14.45 -30.26
C GLY A 415 -5.34 13.61 -29.05
N ASP A 416 -4.07 13.70 -28.64
CA ASP A 416 -3.56 12.95 -27.50
C ASP A 416 -4.26 13.36 -26.19
N LYS A 417 -4.57 14.66 -26.04
CA LYS A 417 -5.28 15.17 -24.86
C LYS A 417 -6.73 14.68 -24.79
N GLU A 418 -7.37 14.48 -25.92
CA GLU A 418 -8.73 13.94 -25.98
C GLU A 418 -8.74 12.48 -25.52
N VAL A 419 -7.81 11.66 -26.02
CA VAL A 419 -7.66 10.25 -25.60
C VAL A 419 -7.31 10.17 -24.11
N CYS A 420 -6.38 11.00 -23.62
CA CYS A 420 -6.04 11.06 -22.21
C CYS A 420 -7.26 11.46 -21.36
N GLY A 421 -8.01 12.47 -21.81
CA GLY A 421 -9.24 12.92 -21.16
C GLY A 421 -10.29 11.81 -21.09
N HIS A 422 -10.47 11.04 -22.16
CA HIS A 422 -11.38 9.90 -22.18
C HIS A 422 -11.02 8.86 -21.12
N TRP A 423 -9.76 8.40 -21.07
CA TRP A 423 -9.34 7.43 -20.06
C TRP A 423 -9.45 7.96 -18.62
N MET A 424 -9.22 9.27 -18.42
CA MET A 424 -9.46 9.87 -17.11
C MET A 424 -10.95 9.87 -16.71
N GLU A 425 -11.86 10.05 -17.65
CA GLU A 425 -13.32 9.93 -17.40
C GLU A 425 -13.70 8.48 -17.08
N VAL A 426 -13.19 7.50 -17.83
CA VAL A 426 -13.41 6.05 -17.58
C VAL A 426 -13.02 5.70 -16.15
N PHE A 427 -11.85 6.16 -15.68
CA PHE A 427 -11.41 5.93 -14.31
C PHE A 427 -12.10 6.83 -13.27
N GLY A 428 -12.95 7.79 -13.70
CA GLY A 428 -13.70 8.70 -12.82
C GLY A 428 -12.86 9.79 -12.18
N ILE A 429 -11.76 10.14 -12.81
CA ILE A 429 -10.81 11.18 -12.37
C ILE A 429 -10.77 12.38 -13.32
N GLY A 430 -11.77 12.53 -14.19
CA GLY A 430 -11.83 13.64 -15.17
C GLY A 430 -11.76 15.02 -14.55
N ALA A 431 -12.35 15.22 -13.36
CA ALA A 431 -12.28 16.47 -12.61
C ALA A 431 -10.86 16.83 -12.12
N LEU A 432 -9.92 15.87 -12.16
CA LEU A 432 -8.55 16.06 -11.66
C LEU A 432 -7.55 16.43 -12.75
N LYS A 433 -7.98 16.60 -14.00
CA LYS A 433 -7.12 16.80 -15.19
C LYS A 433 -6.01 17.83 -14.98
N GLU A 434 -6.37 18.99 -14.44
CA GLU A 434 -5.46 20.12 -14.28
C GLU A 434 -4.79 20.17 -12.88
N ARG A 435 -5.14 19.25 -11.99
CA ARG A 435 -4.52 19.21 -10.65
C ARG A 435 -3.13 18.62 -10.73
N SER A 436 -2.20 19.20 -9.96
CA SER A 436 -0.86 18.63 -9.81
C SER A 436 -0.92 17.23 -9.22
N PHE A 437 -0.22 16.29 -9.85
CA PHE A 437 -0.16 14.88 -9.43
C PHE A 437 0.30 14.73 -7.96
N LEU A 438 1.27 15.54 -7.52
CA LEU A 438 1.79 15.48 -6.15
C LEU A 438 0.78 15.98 -5.09
N GLN A 439 -0.25 16.71 -5.50
CA GLN A 439 -1.32 17.18 -4.61
C GLN A 439 -2.50 16.21 -4.53
N LEU A 440 -2.50 15.16 -5.34
CA LEU A 440 -3.52 14.12 -5.32
C LEU A 440 -3.30 13.18 -4.13
N SER A 441 -4.39 12.59 -3.63
CA SER A 441 -4.30 11.48 -2.68
C SER A 441 -3.63 10.27 -3.33
N SER A 442 -3.09 9.35 -2.54
CA SER A 442 -2.40 8.15 -3.07
C SER A 442 -3.32 7.29 -3.95
N GLY A 443 -4.61 7.20 -3.61
CA GLY A 443 -5.61 6.50 -4.43
C GLY A 443 -5.87 7.22 -5.77
N GLU A 444 -6.03 8.55 -5.76
CA GLU A 444 -6.17 9.33 -6.99
C GLU A 444 -4.92 9.23 -7.87
N GLN A 445 -3.73 9.28 -7.28
CA GLN A 445 -2.47 9.06 -8.00
C GLN A 445 -2.43 7.67 -8.66
N ARG A 446 -2.91 6.64 -7.94
CA ARG A 446 -2.98 5.28 -8.47
C ARG A 446 -3.92 5.19 -9.68
N LEU A 447 -5.09 5.83 -9.61
CA LEU A 447 -6.03 5.88 -10.74
C LEU A 447 -5.44 6.62 -11.95
N VAL A 448 -4.67 7.70 -11.75
CA VAL A 448 -3.96 8.40 -12.83
C VAL A 448 -2.92 7.49 -13.49
N LEU A 449 -2.15 6.72 -12.72
CA LEU A 449 -1.16 5.78 -13.25
C LEU A 449 -1.80 4.59 -13.96
N LEU A 450 -2.98 4.15 -13.50
CA LEU A 450 -3.77 3.16 -14.23
C LEU A 450 -4.22 3.73 -15.57
N ALA A 451 -4.85 4.91 -15.61
CA ALA A 451 -5.24 5.56 -16.86
C ALA A 451 -4.03 5.71 -17.83
N ARG A 452 -2.85 6.03 -17.29
CA ARG A 452 -1.59 6.08 -18.04
C ARG A 452 -1.23 4.75 -18.71
N ALA A 453 -1.48 3.61 -18.06
CA ALA A 453 -1.17 2.29 -18.64
C ALA A 453 -2.12 1.90 -19.76
N PHE A 454 -3.37 2.39 -19.71
CA PHE A 454 -4.41 2.09 -20.69
C PHE A 454 -4.40 3.04 -21.89
N VAL A 455 -3.84 4.26 -21.77
CA VAL A 455 -3.98 5.36 -22.76
C VAL A 455 -3.56 5.00 -24.19
N LYS A 456 -2.62 4.08 -24.36
CA LYS A 456 -2.16 3.60 -25.68
C LYS A 456 -2.83 2.32 -26.15
N GLU A 457 -3.83 1.84 -25.43
CA GLU A 457 -4.59 0.61 -25.73
C GLU A 457 -3.71 -0.61 -26.00
N PRO A 458 -2.82 -0.96 -25.06
CA PRO A 458 -1.76 -1.95 -25.27
C PRO A 458 -2.30 -3.34 -25.63
N ASP A 459 -1.49 -4.14 -26.35
CA ASP A 459 -1.78 -5.56 -26.61
C ASP A 459 -1.60 -6.41 -25.35
N LEU A 460 -0.61 -6.06 -24.50
CA LEU A 460 -0.30 -6.69 -23.24
C LEU A 460 -0.41 -5.68 -22.09
N LEU A 461 -1.32 -5.93 -21.18
CA LEU A 461 -1.47 -5.15 -19.96
C LEU A 461 -0.82 -5.89 -18.80
N ILE A 462 0.15 -5.27 -18.15
CA ILE A 462 0.85 -5.80 -16.98
C ILE A 462 0.52 -4.93 -15.79
N LEU A 463 -0.18 -5.48 -14.82
CA LEU A 463 -0.67 -4.79 -13.64
C LEU A 463 -0.10 -5.45 -12.38
N ASP A 464 0.86 -4.78 -11.75
CA ASP A 464 1.43 -5.21 -10.48
C ASP A 464 0.72 -4.51 -9.33
N GLU A 465 -0.08 -5.27 -8.58
CA GLU A 465 -0.93 -4.82 -7.48
C GLU A 465 -1.80 -3.60 -7.82
N PRO A 466 -2.58 -3.61 -8.92
CA PRO A 466 -3.25 -2.41 -9.43
C PRO A 466 -4.27 -1.81 -8.46
N LEU A 467 -4.92 -2.64 -7.64
CA LEU A 467 -5.99 -2.24 -6.73
C LEU A 467 -5.47 -1.81 -5.35
N HIS A 468 -4.16 -1.89 -5.19
CA HIS A 468 -3.51 -1.60 -3.94
C HIS A 468 -3.65 -0.11 -3.54
N GLY A 469 -4.05 0.16 -2.29
CA GLY A 469 -4.27 1.53 -1.80
C GLY A 469 -5.57 2.19 -2.28
N LEU A 470 -6.41 1.48 -3.04
CA LEU A 470 -7.75 1.94 -3.39
C LEU A 470 -8.77 1.54 -2.31
N ASP A 471 -9.77 2.38 -2.10
CA ASP A 471 -10.96 2.06 -1.32
C ASP A 471 -11.87 1.05 -2.05
N THR A 472 -12.82 0.48 -1.34
CA THR A 472 -13.70 -0.58 -1.88
C THR A 472 -14.44 -0.16 -3.15
N PRO A 473 -15.10 1.04 -3.24
CA PRO A 473 -15.78 1.45 -4.47
C PRO A 473 -14.84 1.59 -5.68
N ASN A 474 -13.67 2.20 -5.48
CA ASN A 474 -12.69 2.36 -6.55
C ASN A 474 -12.08 1.03 -6.99
N ARG A 475 -11.90 0.07 -6.08
CA ARG A 475 -11.44 -1.30 -6.44
C ARG A 475 -12.42 -2.02 -7.34
N GLU A 476 -13.70 -2.04 -6.97
CA GLU A 476 -14.74 -2.69 -7.78
C GLU A 476 -14.83 -2.05 -9.16
N LYS A 477 -14.79 -0.71 -9.21
CA LYS A 477 -14.77 0.03 -10.45
C LYS A 477 -13.58 -0.34 -11.33
N VAL A 478 -12.36 -0.29 -10.79
CA VAL A 478 -11.12 -0.60 -11.53
C VAL A 478 -11.12 -2.06 -11.97
N ARG A 479 -11.55 -3.00 -11.12
CA ARG A 479 -11.69 -4.42 -11.48
C ARG A 479 -12.64 -4.60 -12.65
N GLY A 480 -13.79 -3.89 -12.65
CA GLY A 480 -14.74 -3.90 -13.77
C GLY A 480 -14.16 -3.32 -15.05
N ILE A 481 -13.37 -2.23 -14.98
CA ILE A 481 -12.67 -1.64 -16.12
C ILE A 481 -11.67 -2.63 -16.72
N ILE A 482 -10.85 -3.27 -15.88
CA ILE A 482 -9.88 -4.29 -16.32
C ILE A 482 -10.60 -5.45 -16.99
N ASP A 483 -11.67 -5.98 -16.38
CA ASP A 483 -12.45 -7.08 -16.94
C ASP A 483 -13.01 -6.73 -18.32
N SER A 484 -13.66 -5.58 -18.44
CA SER A 484 -14.24 -5.10 -19.69
C SER A 484 -13.20 -4.88 -20.78
N TYR A 485 -12.06 -4.28 -20.44
CA TYR A 485 -10.95 -4.08 -21.37
C TYR A 485 -10.38 -5.41 -21.86
N CYS A 486 -10.18 -6.36 -20.98
CA CYS A 486 -9.57 -7.65 -21.29
C CYS A 486 -10.50 -8.61 -22.03
N ARG A 487 -11.82 -8.34 -22.07
CA ARG A 487 -12.77 -9.09 -22.92
C ARG A 487 -12.69 -8.71 -24.39
N GLN A 488 -12.05 -7.61 -24.73
CA GLN A 488 -11.81 -7.27 -26.13
C GLN A 488 -10.90 -8.31 -26.79
N ALA A 489 -11.15 -8.60 -28.07
CA ALA A 489 -10.38 -9.58 -28.83
C ALA A 489 -8.88 -9.25 -28.86
N GLY A 490 -8.05 -10.24 -28.55
CA GLY A 490 -6.60 -10.13 -28.64
C GLY A 490 -5.91 -9.35 -27.53
N LYS A 491 -6.63 -8.82 -26.53
CA LYS A 491 -6.01 -8.18 -25.34
C LYS A 491 -5.51 -9.25 -24.38
N THR A 492 -4.28 -9.12 -23.93
CA THR A 492 -3.62 -10.03 -22.98
C THR A 492 -3.39 -9.33 -21.65
N LEU A 493 -3.52 -10.07 -20.56
CA LEU A 493 -3.37 -9.54 -19.22
C LEU A 493 -2.39 -10.40 -18.40
N ILE A 494 -1.47 -9.75 -17.69
CA ILE A 494 -0.76 -10.34 -16.56
C ILE A 494 -1.04 -9.47 -15.35
N MET A 495 -1.70 -10.03 -14.35
CA MET A 495 -2.02 -9.31 -13.12
C MET A 495 -1.40 -10.00 -11.91
N VAL A 496 -0.72 -9.21 -11.09
CA VAL A 496 -0.19 -9.64 -9.79
C VAL A 496 -1.10 -9.10 -8.69
N SER A 497 -1.52 -9.96 -7.78
CA SER A 497 -2.15 -9.59 -6.52
C SER A 497 -1.92 -10.64 -5.45
N HIS A 498 -1.91 -10.22 -4.19
CA HIS A 498 -1.87 -11.08 -3.02
C HIS A 498 -3.27 -11.59 -2.61
N TYR A 499 -4.34 -10.99 -3.16
CA TYR A 499 -5.73 -11.28 -2.82
C TYR A 499 -6.44 -11.94 -3.99
N LYS A 500 -7.07 -13.10 -3.73
CA LYS A 500 -7.81 -13.84 -4.77
C LYS A 500 -9.03 -13.07 -5.27
N GLU A 501 -9.65 -12.28 -4.39
CA GLU A 501 -10.85 -11.50 -4.65
C GLU A 501 -10.58 -10.30 -5.58
N GLU A 502 -9.34 -9.89 -5.71
CA GLU A 502 -8.93 -8.77 -6.57
C GLU A 502 -8.85 -9.13 -8.05
N PHE A 503 -8.70 -10.41 -8.35
CA PHE A 503 -8.62 -10.83 -9.74
C PHE A 503 -9.96 -10.64 -10.46
N PRO A 504 -9.96 -10.03 -11.67
CA PRO A 504 -11.16 -9.90 -12.46
C PRO A 504 -11.64 -11.28 -12.97
N PRO A 505 -12.94 -11.43 -13.28
CA PRO A 505 -13.50 -12.69 -13.77
C PRO A 505 -12.88 -13.19 -15.08
N CYS A 506 -12.28 -12.30 -15.88
CA CYS A 506 -11.64 -12.67 -17.15
C CYS A 506 -10.34 -13.48 -16.99
N ILE A 507 -9.79 -13.65 -15.79
CA ILE A 507 -8.59 -14.46 -15.56
C ILE A 507 -8.85 -15.93 -15.91
N THR A 508 -8.05 -16.46 -16.85
CA THR A 508 -8.14 -17.86 -17.33
C THR A 508 -7.01 -18.72 -16.84
N HIS A 509 -5.82 -18.14 -16.65
CA HIS A 509 -4.60 -18.87 -16.32
C HIS A 509 -4.00 -18.40 -15.01
N ARG A 510 -3.23 -19.28 -14.36
CA ARG A 510 -2.52 -18.95 -13.11
C ARG A 510 -1.12 -19.52 -13.10
N ILE A 511 -0.18 -18.70 -12.64
CA ILE A 511 1.19 -19.15 -12.37
C ILE A 511 1.56 -18.78 -10.94
N TYR A 512 2.23 -19.69 -10.25
CA TYR A 512 2.71 -19.49 -8.88
C TYR A 512 4.23 -19.57 -8.85
N LEU A 513 4.89 -18.47 -8.48
CA LEU A 513 6.34 -18.44 -8.28
C LEU A 513 6.68 -18.83 -6.85
N LYS A 514 7.45 -19.89 -6.73
CA LYS A 514 8.01 -20.34 -5.44
C LYS A 514 9.25 -19.53 -5.11
N LYS A 515 9.44 -19.23 -3.83
CA LYS A 515 10.68 -18.64 -3.35
C LYS A 515 11.78 -19.70 -3.34
N ASN A 516 12.93 -19.41 -3.97
CA ASN A 516 14.10 -20.28 -3.87
C ASN A 516 14.74 -20.15 -2.49
N HIS A 517 14.70 -21.21 -1.70
CA HIS A 517 15.28 -21.26 -0.35
C HIS A 517 16.79 -21.61 -0.33
N ASN A 518 17.41 -21.83 -1.49
CA ASN A 518 18.84 -22.13 -1.61
C ASN A 518 19.68 -20.84 -1.48
N CYS A 519 19.56 -20.14 -0.36
CA CYS A 519 20.57 -19.22 0.12
C CYS A 519 21.19 -19.91 1.35
N PRO A 520 22.47 -20.32 1.33
CA PRO A 520 23.12 -20.73 2.58
C PRO A 520 23.00 -19.57 3.58
N PRO A 521 22.80 -19.85 4.90
CA PRO A 521 22.91 -18.81 5.90
C PRO A 521 24.32 -18.22 5.75
N CYS A 522 24.43 -16.90 5.81
CA CYS A 522 25.72 -16.23 5.89
C CYS A 522 26.41 -16.70 7.17
N GLU A 523 27.14 -17.79 7.11
CA GLU A 523 28.11 -18.17 8.13
C GLU A 523 29.19 -17.12 8.10
N GLY A 524 29.39 -16.44 9.25
CA GLY A 524 30.46 -15.50 9.45
C GLY A 524 31.79 -16.14 9.13
N GLY A 525 32.37 -15.77 8.01
CA GLY A 525 33.72 -16.16 7.64
C GLY A 525 34.73 -15.50 8.58
N GLN A 526 35.18 -16.25 9.57
CA GLN A 526 36.51 -16.04 10.11
C GLN A 526 37.50 -16.46 9.01
N GLY A 527 37.96 -15.49 8.26
CA GLY A 527 39.05 -15.66 7.33
C GLY A 527 40.36 -15.35 8.02
N ASP A 528 41.09 -16.38 8.39
CA ASP A 528 42.53 -16.27 8.67
C ASP A 528 43.22 -15.79 7.40
N VAL A 529 43.96 -14.70 7.56
CA VAL A 529 44.91 -14.18 6.56
C VAL A 529 46.29 -14.76 6.89
N PRO A 530 47.02 -15.36 5.93
CA PRO A 530 48.48 -15.41 6.02
C PRO A 530 49.15 -14.13 5.51
#